data_f7fcbcb71fa0c5104987433a95b97db6
#
_entry.id   f7fcbcb71fa0c5104987433a95b97db6
#
_cell.length_a   1.000
_cell.length_b   1.000
_cell.length_c   1.000
_cell.angle_alpha   90.00
_cell.angle_beta   90.00
_cell.angle_gamma   90.00
#
_symmetry.space_group_name_H-M   'P 1'
#
loop_
_entity.id
_entity.type
_entity.pdbx_description
1 polymer ?
#
loop_
_entity_poly.entity_id
_entity_poly.type
_entity_poly.pdbx_seq_one_letter_code
_entity_poly.pdbx_strand_id
1 'polypeptide(L)'
;GGVIDAIEIDPKIVSLAREHFFLDEALAAALSELRVIEDDAWKVLQNTDTGSIDVLVNEVFAGRKSLGPLGTPAGARTVKEKLAAGGVYLADVRCPLEGRGSTLLPQVANVFAQEFAHIAYVPEWPDTPKTPGNNLLIATDADIALPEGAVVVK
;
A
#
# COMPACT_ATOMS: atom_id res chain seq x y z
N GLY A 1 16.43 12.99 -8.28
CA GLY A 1 15.03 12.61 -8.42
C GLY A 1 14.88 11.11 -8.21
N GLY A 2 13.74 10.69 -7.71
CA GLY A 2 13.41 9.28 -7.56
C GLY A 2 12.73 8.72 -8.81
N VAL A 3 12.52 7.40 -8.83
CA VAL A 3 11.72 6.70 -9.84
C VAL A 3 10.41 6.26 -9.16
N ILE A 4 9.28 6.44 -9.84
CA ILE A 4 7.97 5.99 -9.39
C ILE A 4 7.42 5.02 -10.42
N ASP A 5 7.17 3.79 -10.01
CA ASP A 5 6.53 2.77 -10.82
C ASP A 5 5.06 2.62 -10.39
N ALA A 6 4.13 3.00 -11.26
CA ALA A 6 2.70 2.76 -11.11
C ALA A 6 2.33 1.49 -11.87
N ILE A 7 1.80 0.49 -11.17
CA ILE A 7 1.53 -0.82 -11.75
C ILE A 7 0.03 -1.05 -11.82
N GLU A 8 -0.49 -1.32 -13.00
CA GLU A 8 -1.90 -1.59 -13.27
C GLU A 8 -2.03 -2.83 -14.16
N ILE A 9 -2.87 -3.78 -13.73
CA ILE A 9 -3.06 -5.04 -14.45
C ILE A 9 -4.04 -4.92 -15.63
N ASP A 10 -4.95 -3.95 -15.59
CA ASP A 10 -5.97 -3.77 -16.63
C ASP A 10 -5.55 -2.66 -17.61
N PRO A 11 -5.14 -3.00 -18.85
CA PRO A 11 -4.73 -2.01 -19.83
C PRO A 11 -5.86 -1.03 -20.22
N LYS A 12 -7.13 -1.40 -19.97
CA LYS A 12 -8.25 -0.48 -20.20
C LYS A 12 -8.27 0.64 -19.17
N ILE A 13 -7.88 0.38 -17.92
CA ILE A 13 -7.75 1.42 -16.90
C ILE A 13 -6.65 2.39 -17.27
N VAL A 14 -5.51 1.92 -17.76
CA VAL A 14 -4.41 2.76 -18.25
C VAL A 14 -4.88 3.62 -19.45
N SER A 15 -5.59 3.01 -20.42
CA SER A 15 -6.15 3.72 -21.57
C SER A 15 -7.14 4.82 -21.14
N LEU A 16 -8.07 4.52 -20.23
CA LEU A 16 -9.01 5.50 -19.69
C LEU A 16 -8.32 6.63 -18.94
N ALA A 17 -7.25 6.31 -18.18
CA ALA A 17 -6.47 7.31 -17.48
C ALA A 17 -5.78 8.29 -18.43
N ARG A 18 -5.26 7.80 -19.56
CA ARG A 18 -4.69 8.65 -20.62
C ARG A 18 -5.75 9.51 -21.29
N GLU A 19 -6.90 8.93 -21.64
CA GLU A 19 -7.95 9.61 -22.40
C GLU A 19 -8.72 10.63 -21.56
N HIS A 20 -8.95 10.37 -20.27
CA HIS A 20 -9.90 11.12 -19.45
C HIS A 20 -9.32 11.71 -18.15
N PHE A 21 -8.15 11.26 -17.68
CA PHE A 21 -7.60 11.63 -16.39
C PHE A 21 -6.19 12.24 -16.45
N PHE A 22 -5.82 12.79 -17.61
CA PHE A 22 -4.59 13.56 -17.81
C PHE A 22 -3.31 12.80 -17.45
N LEU A 23 -3.28 11.46 -17.64
CA LEU A 23 -2.11 10.67 -17.29
C LEU A 23 -0.87 11.08 -18.08
N ASP A 24 -1.00 11.35 -19.37
CA ASP A 24 0.15 11.75 -20.22
C ASP A 24 0.70 13.13 -19.81
N GLU A 25 -0.17 14.07 -19.43
CA GLU A 25 0.24 15.36 -18.86
C GLU A 25 0.94 15.19 -17.52
N ALA A 26 0.44 14.29 -16.66
CA ALA A 26 1.08 13.99 -15.37
C ALA A 26 2.47 13.36 -15.56
N LEU A 27 2.61 12.42 -16.52
CA LEU A 27 3.88 11.81 -16.88
C LEU A 27 4.88 12.85 -17.40
N ALA A 28 4.43 13.79 -18.25
CA ALA A 28 5.27 14.84 -18.82
C ALA A 28 5.67 15.92 -17.80
N ALA A 29 4.82 16.19 -16.80
CA ALA A 29 5.05 17.21 -15.77
C ALA A 29 5.78 16.69 -14.53
N ALA A 30 5.97 15.38 -14.39
CA ALA A 30 6.57 14.78 -13.22
C ALA A 30 8.03 15.26 -13.01
N LEU A 31 8.35 15.70 -11.79
CA LEU A 31 9.72 16.08 -11.39
C LEU A 31 10.63 14.87 -11.19
N SER A 32 10.05 13.68 -11.06
CA SER A 32 10.69 12.37 -10.96
C SER A 32 10.35 11.55 -12.18
N GLU A 33 11.15 10.52 -12.47
CA GLU A 33 10.79 9.54 -13.49
C GLU A 33 9.54 8.77 -13.03
N LEU A 34 8.42 8.98 -13.72
CA LEU A 34 7.16 8.27 -13.48
C LEU A 34 6.91 7.29 -14.64
N ARG A 35 6.78 6.00 -14.32
CA ARG A 35 6.53 4.94 -15.29
C ARG A 35 5.21 4.25 -14.98
N VAL A 36 4.47 3.88 -16.03
CA VAL A 36 3.28 3.02 -15.91
C VAL A 36 3.63 1.65 -16.46
N ILE A 37 3.44 0.62 -15.65
CA ILE A 37 3.76 -0.78 -15.98
C ILE A 37 2.44 -1.56 -16.03
N GLU A 38 2.09 -2.07 -17.21
CA GLU A 38 0.89 -2.89 -17.43
C GLU A 38 1.23 -4.36 -17.12
N ASP A 39 1.16 -4.77 -15.85
CA ASP A 39 1.42 -6.15 -15.39
C ASP A 39 0.77 -6.41 -14.02
N ASP A 40 0.81 -7.64 -13.56
CA ASP A 40 0.41 -8.05 -12.21
C ASP A 40 1.39 -7.49 -11.17
N ALA A 41 0.90 -6.65 -10.25
CA ALA A 41 1.72 -5.99 -9.23
C ALA A 41 2.46 -6.99 -8.32
N TRP A 42 1.85 -8.15 -8.01
CA TRP A 42 2.50 -9.19 -7.23
C TRP A 42 3.69 -9.80 -7.97
N LYS A 43 3.51 -10.08 -9.25
CA LYS A 43 4.57 -10.61 -10.13
C LYS A 43 5.71 -9.59 -10.29
N VAL A 44 5.39 -8.31 -10.50
CA VAL A 44 6.40 -7.25 -10.58
C VAL A 44 7.18 -7.16 -9.27
N LEU A 45 6.49 -7.12 -8.13
CA LEU A 45 7.13 -7.05 -6.81
C LEU A 45 8.08 -8.24 -6.58
N GLN A 46 7.66 -9.47 -6.92
CA GLN A 46 8.52 -10.65 -6.76
C GLN A 46 9.82 -10.58 -7.58
N ASN A 47 9.78 -9.93 -8.75
CA ASN A 47 10.92 -9.79 -9.66
C ASN A 47 11.75 -8.52 -9.42
N THR A 48 11.31 -7.63 -8.53
CA THR A 48 12.07 -6.44 -8.14
C THR A 48 13.29 -6.84 -7.31
N ASP A 49 14.37 -6.09 -7.39
CA ASP A 49 15.59 -6.34 -6.63
C ASP A 49 15.35 -6.20 -5.11
N THR A 50 16.01 -7.04 -4.34
CA THR A 50 16.00 -6.97 -2.87
C THR A 50 16.54 -5.64 -2.38
N GLY A 51 15.83 -5.01 -1.42
CA GLY A 51 16.28 -3.78 -0.79
C GLY A 51 16.31 -2.55 -1.71
N SER A 52 15.48 -2.52 -2.76
CA SER A 52 15.52 -1.46 -3.78
C SER A 52 14.35 -0.47 -3.71
N ILE A 53 13.34 -0.72 -2.88
CA ILE A 53 12.14 0.11 -2.80
C ILE A 53 12.17 0.97 -1.54
N ASP A 54 12.16 2.29 -1.67
CA ASP A 54 12.07 3.20 -0.53
C ASP A 54 10.65 3.29 0.04
N VAL A 55 9.64 3.33 -0.83
CA VAL A 55 8.23 3.40 -0.44
C VAL A 55 7.43 2.46 -1.34
N LEU A 56 6.71 1.52 -0.73
CA LEU A 56 5.77 0.65 -1.42
C LEU A 56 4.34 0.98 -1.00
N VAL A 57 3.54 1.47 -1.96
CA VAL A 57 2.12 1.75 -1.76
C VAL A 57 1.28 0.62 -2.34
N ASN A 58 0.38 0.07 -1.54
CA ASN A 58 -0.54 -0.98 -1.94
C ASN A 58 -1.99 -0.50 -1.88
N GLU A 59 -2.55 -0.21 -3.03
CA GLU A 59 -3.97 0.08 -3.24
C GLU A 59 -4.64 -0.97 -4.13
N VAL A 60 -4.16 -2.21 -4.08
CA VAL A 60 -4.69 -3.30 -4.91
C VAL A 60 -6.01 -3.80 -4.35
N PHE A 61 -7.04 -3.76 -5.18
CA PHE A 61 -8.36 -4.30 -4.89
C PHE A 61 -8.79 -5.35 -5.93
N ALA A 62 -9.21 -6.51 -5.45
CA ALA A 62 -9.90 -7.52 -6.27
C ALA A 62 -11.38 -7.51 -5.88
N GLY A 63 -12.17 -6.67 -6.52
CA GLY A 63 -13.55 -6.36 -6.13
C GLY A 63 -13.61 -5.68 -4.77
N ARG A 64 -14.13 -6.36 -3.73
CA ARG A 64 -14.19 -5.86 -2.34
C ARG A 64 -13.04 -6.32 -1.46
N LYS A 65 -12.13 -7.11 -1.98
CA LYS A 65 -10.97 -7.64 -1.23
C LYS A 65 -9.77 -6.74 -1.51
N SER A 66 -9.25 -6.12 -0.46
CA SER A 66 -8.00 -5.37 -0.51
C SER A 66 -6.79 -6.28 -0.28
N LEU A 67 -5.61 -5.78 -0.66
CA LEU A 67 -4.29 -6.34 -0.38
C LEU A 67 -3.88 -7.58 -1.19
N GLY A 68 -4.82 -8.39 -1.71
CA GLY A 68 -4.45 -9.62 -2.43
C GLY A 68 -3.43 -10.49 -1.68
N PRO A 69 -2.39 -11.02 -2.35
CA PRO A 69 -1.33 -11.80 -1.70
C PRO A 69 -0.54 -11.02 -0.64
N LEU A 70 -0.48 -9.68 -0.75
CA LEU A 70 0.29 -8.80 0.15
C LEU A 70 -0.28 -8.78 1.59
N GLY A 71 -1.54 -9.15 1.80
CA GLY A 71 -2.14 -9.31 3.14
C GLY A 71 -1.79 -10.62 3.86
N THR A 72 -0.92 -11.45 3.30
CA THR A 72 -0.54 -12.76 3.85
C THR A 72 0.84 -12.71 4.53
N PRO A 73 1.19 -13.69 5.40
CA PRO A 73 2.54 -13.79 5.96
C PRO A 73 3.65 -13.89 4.90
N ALA A 74 3.39 -14.58 3.79
CA ALA A 74 4.33 -14.64 2.65
C ALA A 74 4.46 -13.26 1.98
N GLY A 75 3.35 -12.55 1.81
CA GLY A 75 3.35 -11.19 1.28
C GLY A 75 4.12 -10.22 2.16
N ALA A 76 3.92 -10.25 3.48
CA ALA A 76 4.63 -9.39 4.42
C ALA A 76 6.16 -9.62 4.36
N ARG A 77 6.60 -10.88 4.27
CA ARG A 77 8.03 -11.21 4.07
C ARG A 77 8.57 -10.69 2.75
N THR A 78 7.82 -10.85 1.65
CA THR A 78 8.24 -10.33 0.34
C THR A 78 8.34 -8.80 0.39
N VAL A 79 7.35 -8.11 0.95
CA VAL A 79 7.41 -6.65 1.14
C VAL A 79 8.68 -6.26 1.92
N LYS A 80 8.93 -6.93 3.06
CA LYS A 80 10.11 -6.69 3.89
C LYS A 80 11.41 -6.89 3.11
N GLU A 81 11.50 -7.94 2.30
CA GLU A 81 12.68 -8.25 1.47
C GLU A 81 12.95 -7.18 0.41
N LYS A 82 11.89 -6.63 -0.21
CA LYS A 82 12.01 -5.67 -1.31
C LYS A 82 12.24 -4.24 -0.84
N LEU A 83 11.82 -3.90 0.37
CA LEU A 83 12.07 -2.58 0.94
C LEU A 83 13.55 -2.36 1.25
N ALA A 84 14.04 -1.18 0.93
CA ALA A 84 15.35 -0.69 1.33
C ALA A 84 15.42 -0.53 2.86
N ALA A 85 16.62 -0.40 3.40
CA ALA A 85 16.81 -0.10 4.81
C ALA A 85 16.10 1.24 5.17
N GLY A 86 15.16 1.17 6.10
CA GLY A 86 14.31 2.31 6.46
C GLY A 86 13.15 2.58 5.51
N GLY A 87 12.92 1.70 4.54
CA GLY A 87 11.78 1.79 3.63
C GLY A 87 10.43 1.64 4.34
N VAL A 88 9.38 2.14 3.71
CA VAL A 88 8.03 2.21 4.27
C VAL A 88 7.03 1.47 3.37
N TYR A 89 6.22 0.61 3.97
CA TYR A 89 5.04 0.02 3.34
C TYR A 89 3.79 0.76 3.78
N LEU A 90 2.97 1.15 2.82
CA LEU A 90 1.67 1.78 3.00
C LEU A 90 0.60 0.92 2.33
N ALA A 91 -0.50 0.64 3.02
CA ALA A 91 -1.58 -0.15 2.42
C ALA A 91 -2.96 0.38 2.82
N ASP A 92 -3.85 0.43 1.84
CA ASP A 92 -5.27 0.69 2.09
C ASP A 92 -5.95 -0.61 2.56
N VAL A 93 -6.47 -0.58 3.80
CA VAL A 93 -7.23 -1.68 4.38
C VAL A 93 -8.68 -1.25 4.58
N ARG A 94 -9.53 -1.60 3.60
CA ARG A 94 -10.93 -1.22 3.63
C ARG A 94 -11.75 -2.09 4.57
N CYS A 95 -12.08 -1.55 5.74
CA CYS A 95 -12.96 -2.19 6.72
C CYS A 95 -13.51 -1.17 7.74
N PRO A 96 -14.57 -1.49 8.49
CA PRO A 96 -14.95 -0.72 9.68
C PRO A 96 -13.95 -0.97 10.81
N LEU A 97 -13.86 -0.06 11.77
CA LEU A 97 -13.05 -0.22 12.98
C LEU A 97 -13.81 -0.98 14.07
N GLU A 98 -15.15 -0.99 14.03
CA GLU A 98 -16.01 -1.69 14.94
C GLU A 98 -17.10 -2.50 14.22
N GLY A 99 -17.58 -3.57 14.87
CA GLY A 99 -18.69 -4.39 14.37
C GLY A 99 -18.26 -5.42 13.33
N ARG A 100 -19.18 -5.77 12.43
CA ARG A 100 -18.96 -6.84 11.45
C ARG A 100 -17.87 -6.44 10.44
N GLY A 101 -16.81 -7.21 10.38
CA GLY A 101 -15.68 -7.00 9.45
C GLY A 101 -14.53 -6.19 10.04
N SER A 102 -14.63 -5.69 11.28
CA SER A 102 -13.57 -4.93 11.95
C SER A 102 -12.30 -5.74 12.28
N THR A 103 -12.34 -7.05 12.10
CA THR A 103 -11.17 -7.92 12.37
C THR A 103 -10.11 -7.88 11.28
N LEU A 104 -10.42 -7.34 10.10
CA LEU A 104 -9.49 -7.35 8.97
C LEU A 104 -8.23 -6.52 9.26
N LEU A 105 -8.39 -5.27 9.67
CA LEU A 105 -7.25 -4.39 9.96
C LEU A 105 -6.33 -4.94 11.06
N PRO A 106 -6.82 -5.39 12.24
CA PRO A 106 -5.99 -6.04 13.24
C PRO A 106 -5.30 -7.32 12.75
N GLN A 107 -5.98 -8.13 11.92
CA GLN A 107 -5.38 -9.34 11.35
C GLN A 107 -4.20 -8.99 10.43
N VAL A 108 -4.37 -8.04 9.53
CA VAL A 108 -3.31 -7.59 8.63
C VAL A 108 -2.17 -6.93 9.43
N ALA A 109 -2.49 -6.04 10.36
CA ALA A 109 -1.49 -5.41 11.22
C ALA A 109 -0.65 -6.45 11.99
N ASN A 110 -1.29 -7.49 12.52
CA ASN A 110 -0.59 -8.58 13.21
C ASN A 110 0.32 -9.40 12.28
N VAL A 111 -0.07 -9.60 11.02
CA VAL A 111 0.79 -10.26 10.03
C VAL A 111 2.05 -9.44 9.79
N PHE A 112 1.92 -8.13 9.56
CA PHE A 112 3.06 -7.25 9.34
C PHE A 112 3.90 -7.03 10.61
N ALA A 113 3.29 -7.06 11.79
CA ALA A 113 4.00 -6.95 13.07
C ALA A 113 4.98 -8.11 13.35
N GLN A 114 4.88 -9.22 12.62
CA GLN A 114 5.86 -10.32 12.69
C GLN A 114 7.15 -10.01 11.93
N GLU A 115 7.09 -9.13 10.94
CA GLU A 115 8.21 -8.83 10.04
C GLU A 115 8.81 -7.43 10.30
N PHE A 116 8.02 -6.47 10.81
CA PHE A 116 8.41 -5.08 10.98
C PHE A 116 8.47 -4.65 12.45
N ALA A 117 9.35 -3.70 12.75
CA ALA A 117 9.50 -3.15 14.10
C ALA A 117 8.37 -2.21 14.49
N HIS A 118 7.85 -1.42 13.54
CA HIS A 118 6.84 -0.40 13.77
C HIS A 118 5.63 -0.63 12.88
N ILE A 119 4.46 -0.71 13.49
CA ILE A 119 3.16 -0.82 12.83
C ILE A 119 2.23 0.24 13.39
N ALA A 120 1.63 1.01 12.51
CA ALA A 120 0.58 1.96 12.84
C ALA A 120 -0.51 1.94 11.77
N TYR A 121 -1.64 2.55 12.04
CA TYR A 121 -2.64 2.85 11.02
C TYR A 121 -3.28 4.21 11.24
N VAL A 122 -3.76 4.83 10.17
CA VAL A 122 -4.56 6.05 10.21
C VAL A 122 -5.98 5.70 9.79
N PRO A 123 -6.97 5.86 10.68
CA PRO A 123 -8.36 5.57 10.33
C PRO A 123 -8.96 6.68 9.44
N GLU A 124 -9.72 6.29 8.42
CA GLU A 124 -10.44 7.27 7.59
C GLU A 124 -11.61 7.90 8.36
N TRP A 125 -12.34 7.10 9.13
CA TRP A 125 -13.55 7.52 9.85
C TRP A 125 -13.47 7.24 11.36
N PRO A 126 -12.63 7.95 12.13
CA PRO A 126 -12.46 7.69 13.56
C PRO A 126 -13.75 7.97 14.37
N ASP A 127 -14.54 8.97 13.98
CA ASP A 127 -15.76 9.38 14.68
C ASP A 127 -16.98 8.49 14.32
N THR A 128 -16.89 7.70 13.26
CA THR A 128 -17.93 6.76 12.84
C THR A 128 -17.37 5.35 12.63
N PRO A 129 -16.87 4.69 13.69
CA PRO A 129 -16.05 3.48 13.58
C PRO A 129 -16.75 2.26 12.99
N LYS A 130 -18.08 2.28 12.88
CA LYS A 130 -18.87 1.23 12.21
C LYS A 130 -19.00 1.42 10.71
N THR A 131 -18.62 2.59 10.19
CA THR A 131 -18.59 2.87 8.76
C THR A 131 -17.32 2.25 8.15
N PRO A 132 -17.45 1.43 7.08
CA PRO A 132 -16.26 0.93 6.38
C PRO A 132 -15.47 2.09 5.76
N GLY A 133 -14.22 2.22 6.17
CA GLY A 133 -13.29 3.24 5.67
C GLY A 133 -12.04 2.62 5.05
N ASN A 134 -11.30 3.43 4.30
CA ASN A 134 -10.00 3.12 3.77
C ASN A 134 -8.94 3.50 4.84
N ASN A 135 -8.59 2.52 5.67
CA ASN A 135 -7.64 2.77 6.76
C ASN A 135 -6.21 2.55 6.24
N LEU A 136 -5.37 3.56 6.39
CA LEU A 136 -3.99 3.49 5.93
C LEU A 136 -3.14 2.71 6.94
N LEU A 137 -2.72 1.49 6.61
CA LEU A 137 -1.73 0.72 7.36
C LEU A 137 -0.33 1.21 7.00
N ILE A 138 0.52 1.38 8.01
CA ILE A 138 1.92 1.79 7.88
C ILE A 138 2.78 0.72 8.53
N ALA A 139 3.78 0.20 7.81
CA ALA A 139 4.74 -0.76 8.33
C ALA A 139 6.18 -0.35 7.93
N THR A 140 7.09 -0.29 8.91
CA THR A 140 8.50 0.10 8.69
C THR A 140 9.39 -0.38 9.83
N ASP A 141 10.70 -0.41 9.59
CA ASP A 141 11.70 -0.57 10.66
C ASP A 141 12.34 0.75 11.08
N ALA A 142 12.08 1.82 10.34
CA ALA A 142 12.61 3.14 10.67
C ALA A 142 11.76 3.83 11.74
N ASP A 143 12.41 4.62 12.57
CA ASP A 143 11.74 5.56 13.47
C ASP A 143 11.31 6.78 12.65
N ILE A 144 10.04 6.81 12.23
CA ILE A 144 9.46 7.88 11.42
C ILE A 144 8.43 8.68 12.20
N ALA A 145 8.28 9.96 11.85
CA ALA A 145 7.17 10.75 12.34
C ALA A 145 5.86 10.23 11.75
N LEU A 146 4.93 9.80 12.61
CA LEU A 146 3.62 9.34 12.18
C LEU A 146 2.68 10.53 11.91
N PRO A 147 1.72 10.39 10.97
CA PRO A 147 0.69 11.40 10.75
C PRO A 147 -0.17 11.63 12.00
N GLU A 148 -0.78 12.81 12.09
CA GLU A 148 -1.79 13.09 13.10
C GLU A 148 -2.96 12.09 13.02
N GLY A 149 -3.42 11.63 14.17
CA GLY A 149 -4.49 10.62 14.26
C GLY A 149 -4.03 9.18 14.04
N ALA A 150 -2.74 8.93 13.85
CA ALA A 150 -2.23 7.56 13.75
C ALA A 150 -2.36 6.81 15.06
N VAL A 151 -2.78 5.55 14.95
CA VAL A 151 -2.87 4.60 16.06
C VAL A 151 -1.71 3.61 15.98
N VAL A 152 -0.86 3.59 16.99
CA VAL A 152 0.30 2.67 17.06
C VAL A 152 -0.18 1.29 17.50
N VAL A 153 0.25 0.26 16.75
CA VAL A 153 -0.04 -1.16 17.04
C VAL A 153 1.19 -1.85 17.65
N LYS A 154 2.37 -1.50 17.15
CA LYS A 154 3.66 -2.03 17.60
C LYS A 154 4.78 -1.02 17.41
#